data_07595d60a8c033045a1e6dbdc0c7fc58
#
_entry.id   07595d60a8c033045a1e6dbdc0c7fc58
#
_cell.length_a   1.000
_cell.length_b   1.000
_cell.length_c   1.000
_cell.angle_alpha   90.00
_cell.angle_beta   90.00
_cell.angle_gamma   90.00
#
_symmetry.space_group_name_H-M   'P 1'
#
loop_
_entity.id
_entity.type
_entity.pdbx_description
1 polymer ?
#
loop_
_entity_poly.entity_id
_entity_poly.type
_entity_poly.pdbx_seq_one_letter_code
_entity_poly.pdbx_strand_id
1 'polypeptide(L)'
;MLIKRVTRGREGVSTSLADLRGSETAKAAGLAGAMIVNNVIALGSTVVFARLLKDNQGGGYGSLAALVSYFLILSVVGQALQVATAREGVLGHLGTGAGLAATVRQWSRSMAVFTVAISIVSVLLRHPIASAVGVKHNVWAAALGLPAAGLWLELSILRGVLQGLGDYQAVGFSLMGEQGARLVMGAILAAVGLGVTGAYLGTPLSFIAMCLYCARRLQRHVQATAGAQAGQGGKAPAAALSLVAHVKRAWAPIAGLIVIAVLQNIDIIAAKHRFSTSMASSYGATAVAAKVLIWVAMGAGFYLVPEVSRRRASGEDPRPILARALGIIAVCSVPVLLIFAFASHPLIKAAFGASKSHASGSLLVLGLAFTVLACTYLAIQYLLALRRTLFLLAVALVAIAEPILLLNASRKPTGFAAVVLAIQAVGALVAFSFALRRGPVAPAPPGGPAPRASDIEPIPEAVG
;
A
#
# COMPACT_ATOMS: atom_id res chain seq x y z
N MET A 1 -51.10 21.36 41.62
CA MET A 1 -49.94 20.55 41.95
C MET A 1 -49.61 19.62 40.79
N LEU A 2 -49.40 20.17 39.57
CA LEU A 2 -49.23 19.38 38.33
C LEU A 2 -48.57 20.21 37.22
N ILE A 3 -47.55 21.03 37.54
CA ILE A 3 -46.73 21.76 36.57
C ILE A 3 -45.31 21.82 37.12
N LYS A 4 -44.62 20.67 37.17
CA LYS A 4 -43.17 20.62 37.48
C LYS A 4 -42.49 19.31 36.99
N ARG A 5 -42.80 18.86 35.73
CA ARG A 5 -42.20 17.66 35.16
C ARG A 5 -41.96 17.70 33.64
N VAL A 6 -41.64 18.86 33.06
CA VAL A 6 -41.34 18.94 31.60
C VAL A 6 -40.07 19.72 31.27
N THR A 7 -39.19 19.96 32.21
CA THR A 7 -37.89 20.64 31.92
C THR A 7 -36.64 19.83 32.26
N ARG A 8 -36.73 18.50 32.11
CA ARG A 8 -35.55 17.61 32.21
C ARG A 8 -35.40 16.80 30.95
N GLY A 9 -34.88 17.38 29.89
CA GLY A 9 -34.71 16.65 28.62
C GLY A 9 -34.04 17.44 27.51
N ARG A 10 -33.11 18.32 27.82
CA ARG A 10 -32.26 18.96 26.83
C ARG A 10 -30.92 19.39 27.44
N GLU A 11 -30.23 18.53 28.14
CA GLU A 11 -28.79 18.65 28.23
C GLU A 11 -28.24 18.04 26.95
N GLY A 12 -28.07 18.87 25.93
CA GLY A 12 -27.36 18.52 24.73
C GLY A 12 -25.96 18.08 25.12
N VAL A 13 -25.64 16.87 24.75
CA VAL A 13 -24.27 16.33 24.81
C VAL A 13 -23.41 17.26 23.98
N SER A 14 -22.84 18.26 24.61
CA SER A 14 -21.74 19.03 24.07
C SER A 14 -20.51 18.11 24.15
N THR A 15 -20.44 17.14 23.22
CA THR A 15 -19.18 16.40 22.98
C THR A 15 -18.11 17.45 22.70
N SER A 16 -17.20 17.63 23.66
CA SER A 16 -16.14 18.61 23.51
C SER A 16 -15.31 18.19 22.27
N LEU A 17 -14.81 19.17 21.52
CA LEU A 17 -13.89 18.88 20.39
C LEU A 17 -12.69 18.02 20.81
N ALA A 18 -12.34 18.03 22.12
CA ALA A 18 -11.32 17.18 22.71
C ALA A 18 -11.75 15.70 22.78
N ASP A 19 -13.03 15.43 23.15
CA ASP A 19 -13.57 14.06 23.22
C ASP A 19 -13.72 13.47 21.81
N LEU A 20 -14.13 14.29 20.82
CA LEU A 20 -14.16 13.88 19.42
C LEU A 20 -12.76 13.55 18.88
N ARG A 21 -11.73 14.30 19.27
CA ARG A 21 -10.33 14.03 18.88
C ARG A 21 -9.76 12.76 19.52
N GLY A 22 -10.23 12.38 20.69
CA GLY A 22 -9.82 11.15 21.39
C GLY A 22 -10.51 9.89 20.90
N SER A 23 -11.62 10.00 20.14
CA SER A 23 -12.38 8.84 19.68
C SER A 23 -11.62 8.01 18.67
N GLU A 24 -11.81 6.68 18.69
CA GLU A 24 -11.20 5.75 17.71
C GLU A 24 -11.62 6.11 16.26
N THR A 25 -12.83 6.61 16.09
CA THR A 25 -13.34 7.09 14.79
C THR A 25 -12.55 8.31 14.29
N ALA A 26 -12.21 9.25 15.16
CA ALA A 26 -11.41 10.43 14.77
C ALA A 26 -9.96 10.05 14.42
N LYS A 27 -9.39 9.10 15.14
CA LYS A 27 -8.05 8.56 14.84
C LYS A 27 -8.03 7.88 13.47
N ALA A 28 -9.03 7.03 13.19
CA ALA A 28 -9.18 6.37 11.89
C ALA A 28 -9.41 7.38 10.75
N ALA A 29 -10.26 8.39 10.96
CA ALA A 29 -10.48 9.46 9.99
C ALA A 29 -9.22 10.30 9.74
N GLY A 30 -8.44 10.59 10.79
CA GLY A 30 -7.15 11.27 10.67
C GLY A 30 -6.14 10.48 9.81
N LEU A 31 -6.04 9.17 10.00
CA LEU A 31 -5.18 8.31 9.18
C LEU A 31 -5.67 8.25 7.72
N ALA A 32 -6.98 8.14 7.50
CA ALA A 32 -7.55 8.16 6.16
C ALA A 32 -7.27 9.51 5.45
N GLY A 33 -7.40 10.63 6.15
CA GLY A 33 -7.04 11.96 5.65
C GLY A 33 -5.55 12.04 5.29
N ALA A 34 -4.67 11.53 6.15
CA ALA A 34 -3.24 11.46 5.87
C ALA A 34 -2.92 10.63 4.62
N MET A 35 -3.64 9.52 4.38
CA MET A 35 -3.48 8.71 3.17
C MET A 35 -3.93 9.46 1.90
N ILE A 36 -5.01 10.24 1.98
CA ILE A 36 -5.45 11.08 0.85
C ILE A 36 -4.37 12.12 0.53
N VAL A 37 -3.89 12.85 1.53
CA VAL A 37 -2.81 13.85 1.36
C VAL A 37 -1.55 13.19 0.80
N ASN A 38 -1.17 12.02 1.31
CA ASN A 38 -0.04 11.23 0.79
C ASN A 38 -0.19 10.93 -0.71
N ASN A 39 -1.37 10.49 -1.15
CA ASN A 39 -1.64 10.18 -2.56
C ASN A 39 -1.63 11.43 -3.45
N VAL A 40 -2.13 12.56 -2.94
CA VAL A 40 -2.06 13.85 -3.64
C VAL A 40 -0.60 14.30 -3.81
N ILE A 41 0.22 14.21 -2.76
CA ILE A 41 1.66 14.52 -2.85
C ILE A 41 2.36 13.55 -3.81
N ALA A 42 2.03 12.26 -3.79
CA ALA A 42 2.59 11.26 -4.69
C ALA A 42 2.27 11.57 -6.16
N LEU A 43 1.02 11.93 -6.46
CA LEU A 43 0.62 12.37 -7.80
C LEU A 43 1.34 13.65 -8.21
N GLY A 44 1.39 14.65 -7.31
CA GLY A 44 2.13 15.90 -7.53
C GLY A 44 3.61 15.65 -7.80
N SER A 45 4.24 14.75 -7.06
CA SER A 45 5.63 14.32 -7.28
C SER A 45 5.84 13.75 -8.68
N THR A 46 4.91 12.92 -9.13
CA THR A 46 4.93 12.33 -10.48
C THR A 46 4.90 13.42 -11.57
N VAL A 47 4.01 14.40 -11.39
CA VAL A 47 3.89 15.54 -12.31
C VAL A 47 5.17 16.39 -12.31
N VAL A 48 5.71 16.71 -11.14
CA VAL A 48 6.96 17.49 -11.00
C VAL A 48 8.13 16.78 -11.69
N PHE A 49 8.35 15.50 -11.41
CA PHE A 49 9.44 14.75 -12.02
C PHE A 49 9.24 14.55 -13.52
N ALA A 50 8.01 14.37 -14.01
CA ALA A 50 7.75 14.26 -15.45
C ALA A 50 8.10 15.54 -16.20
N ARG A 51 7.96 16.71 -15.56
CA ARG A 51 8.33 18.01 -16.13
C ARG A 51 9.82 18.34 -15.95
N LEU A 52 10.42 17.93 -14.82
CA LEU A 52 11.81 18.21 -14.48
C LEU A 52 12.79 17.36 -15.30
N LEU A 53 12.48 16.08 -15.51
CA LEU A 53 13.37 15.13 -16.17
C LEU A 53 13.19 15.17 -17.69
N LYS A 54 14.19 15.69 -18.39
CA LYS A 54 14.23 15.72 -19.86
C LYS A 54 14.63 14.35 -20.40
N ASP A 55 14.06 13.94 -21.55
CA ASP A 55 14.28 12.60 -22.14
C ASP A 55 15.71 12.37 -22.65
N ASN A 56 16.47 13.43 -22.88
CA ASN A 56 17.88 13.38 -23.29
C ASN A 56 18.86 13.17 -22.11
N GLN A 57 18.38 13.22 -20.87
CA GLN A 57 19.18 13.03 -19.65
C GLN A 57 18.97 11.64 -19.06
N GLY A 58 19.76 10.64 -19.48
CA GLY A 58 19.73 9.30 -18.88
C GLY A 58 18.40 8.54 -19.00
N GLY A 59 17.60 8.81 -20.06
CA GLY A 59 16.34 8.13 -20.31
C GLY A 59 15.12 8.78 -19.68
N GLY A 60 15.26 9.97 -19.10
CA GLY A 60 14.16 10.85 -18.69
C GLY A 60 13.20 10.24 -17.66
N TYR A 61 11.97 10.77 -17.66
CA TYR A 61 10.91 10.33 -16.75
C TYR A 61 10.58 8.83 -16.88
N GLY A 62 10.69 8.25 -18.09
CA GLY A 62 10.42 6.82 -18.30
C GLY A 62 11.35 5.92 -17.50
N SER A 63 12.62 6.31 -17.29
CA SER A 63 13.55 5.57 -16.45
C SER A 63 13.17 5.68 -14.96
N LEU A 64 12.78 6.88 -14.51
CA LEU A 64 12.29 7.04 -13.14
C LEU A 64 11.01 6.23 -12.90
N ALA A 65 10.05 6.24 -13.83
CA ALA A 65 8.81 5.49 -13.73
C ALA A 65 9.06 3.97 -13.64
N ALA A 66 10.01 3.44 -14.43
CA ALA A 66 10.40 2.03 -14.36
C ALA A 66 11.07 1.67 -13.02
N LEU A 67 11.95 2.53 -12.48
CA LEU A 67 12.58 2.36 -11.17
C LEU A 67 11.56 2.41 -10.03
N VAL A 68 10.59 3.34 -10.09
CA VAL A 68 9.50 3.42 -9.12
C VAL A 68 8.62 2.18 -9.21
N SER A 69 8.28 1.69 -10.41
CA SER A 69 7.52 0.46 -10.61
C SER A 69 8.26 -0.77 -10.04
N TYR A 70 9.56 -0.86 -10.28
CA TYR A 70 10.41 -1.88 -9.67
C TYR A 70 10.36 -1.82 -8.14
N PHE A 71 10.52 -0.63 -7.54
CA PHE A 71 10.39 -0.45 -6.10
C PHE A 71 8.99 -0.81 -5.59
N LEU A 72 7.91 -0.41 -6.28
CA LEU A 72 6.54 -0.71 -5.87
C LEU A 72 6.27 -2.22 -5.82
N ILE A 73 6.84 -3.02 -6.72
CA ILE A 73 6.76 -4.48 -6.66
C ILE A 73 7.46 -5.01 -5.39
N LEU A 74 8.62 -4.46 -5.03
CA LEU A 74 9.34 -4.88 -3.83
C LEU A 74 8.67 -4.42 -2.53
N SER A 75 8.02 -3.24 -2.55
CA SER A 75 7.49 -2.58 -1.37
C SER A 75 6.30 -3.28 -0.71
N VAL A 76 5.62 -4.15 -1.44
CA VAL A 76 4.39 -4.81 -0.99
C VAL A 76 4.61 -5.69 0.24
N VAL A 77 5.78 -6.31 0.34
CA VAL A 77 6.15 -7.13 1.51
C VAL A 77 6.12 -6.27 2.78
N GLY A 78 6.59 -5.02 2.70
CA GLY A 78 6.55 -4.08 3.82
C GLY A 78 5.13 -3.73 4.24
N GLN A 79 4.21 -3.52 3.28
CA GLN A 79 2.80 -3.24 3.62
C GLN A 79 2.15 -4.38 4.40
N ALA A 80 2.36 -5.63 3.96
CA ALA A 80 1.86 -6.79 4.66
C ALA A 80 2.48 -6.91 6.06
N LEU A 81 3.78 -6.63 6.19
CA LEU A 81 4.50 -6.67 7.45
C LEU A 81 4.03 -5.58 8.41
N GLN A 82 3.73 -4.37 7.93
CA GLN A 82 3.16 -3.30 8.74
C GLN A 82 1.84 -3.71 9.38
N VAL A 83 0.90 -4.26 8.58
CA VAL A 83 -0.41 -4.70 9.07
C VAL A 83 -0.26 -5.84 10.08
N ALA A 84 0.60 -6.82 9.79
CA ALA A 84 0.87 -7.93 10.69
C ALA A 84 1.48 -7.45 12.02
N THR A 85 2.44 -6.52 11.97
CA THR A 85 3.09 -5.94 13.15
C THR A 85 2.10 -5.12 13.98
N ALA A 86 1.23 -4.33 13.34
CA ALA A 86 0.18 -3.58 14.03
C ALA A 86 -0.75 -4.53 14.80
N ARG A 87 -1.15 -5.64 14.19
CA ARG A 87 -1.98 -6.66 14.83
C ARG A 87 -1.31 -7.27 16.08
N GLU A 88 -0.04 -7.66 15.98
CA GLU A 88 0.69 -8.22 17.12
C GLU A 88 0.87 -7.16 18.22
N GLY A 89 0.98 -5.88 17.86
CA GLY A 89 1.00 -4.77 18.81
C GLY A 89 -0.31 -4.64 19.60
N VAL A 90 -1.45 -4.66 18.89
CA VAL A 90 -2.79 -4.62 19.53
C VAL A 90 -3.02 -5.83 20.45
N LEU A 91 -2.53 -7.01 20.06
CA LEU A 91 -2.63 -8.23 20.89
C LEU A 91 -1.66 -8.26 22.09
N GLY A 92 -0.81 -7.23 22.25
CA GLY A 92 0.18 -7.14 23.33
C GLY A 92 1.36 -8.11 23.20
N HIS A 93 1.47 -8.84 22.08
CA HIS A 93 2.52 -9.85 21.88
C HIS A 93 3.92 -9.22 21.65
N LEU A 94 4.00 -7.93 21.34
CA LEU A 94 5.26 -7.23 21.20
C LEU A 94 5.90 -6.86 22.55
N GLY A 95 5.17 -7.08 23.66
CA GLY A 95 5.56 -6.66 24.99
C GLY A 95 5.25 -5.18 25.27
N THR A 96 5.54 -4.73 26.49
CA THR A 96 5.36 -3.34 26.94
C THR A 96 6.66 -2.78 27.51
N GLY A 97 6.81 -1.46 27.55
CA GLY A 97 7.97 -0.81 28.15
C GLY A 97 9.32 -1.34 27.65
N ALA A 98 10.14 -1.85 28.55
CA ALA A 98 11.48 -2.38 28.23
C ALA A 98 11.44 -3.62 27.30
N GLY A 99 10.41 -4.47 27.42
CA GLY A 99 10.20 -5.64 26.55
C GLY A 99 9.94 -5.24 25.12
N LEU A 100 9.06 -4.26 24.88
CA LEU A 100 8.80 -3.69 23.57
C LEU A 100 10.07 -3.09 22.97
N ALA A 101 10.82 -2.32 23.76
CA ALA A 101 12.09 -1.72 23.31
C ALA A 101 13.11 -2.78 22.89
N ALA A 102 13.21 -3.90 23.64
CA ALA A 102 14.10 -5.00 23.31
C ALA A 102 13.69 -5.70 22.00
N THR A 103 12.41 -6.01 21.83
CA THR A 103 11.85 -6.63 20.62
C THR A 103 12.11 -5.76 19.38
N VAL A 104 11.77 -4.46 19.46
CA VAL A 104 11.97 -3.54 18.34
C VAL A 104 13.46 -3.39 18.02
N ARG A 105 14.32 -3.23 19.01
CA ARG A 105 15.77 -3.13 18.81
C ARG A 105 16.35 -4.37 18.12
N GLN A 106 15.88 -5.56 18.52
CA GLN A 106 16.29 -6.82 17.91
C GLN A 106 15.84 -6.87 16.44
N TRP A 107 14.59 -6.52 16.15
CA TRP A 107 14.06 -6.51 14.80
C TRP A 107 14.77 -5.49 13.91
N SER A 108 14.97 -4.26 14.40
CA SER A 108 15.69 -3.22 13.67
C SER A 108 17.16 -3.61 13.39
N ARG A 109 17.84 -4.26 14.32
CA ARG A 109 19.19 -4.80 14.07
C ARG A 109 19.17 -5.86 12.97
N SER A 110 18.21 -6.80 13.02
CA SER A 110 18.07 -7.82 11.97
C SER A 110 17.77 -7.20 10.60
N MET A 111 16.91 -6.17 10.56
CA MET A 111 16.60 -5.44 9.33
C MET A 111 17.79 -4.63 8.83
N ALA A 112 18.57 -4.00 9.70
CA ALA A 112 19.78 -3.29 9.31
C ALA A 112 20.81 -4.24 8.67
N VAL A 113 21.07 -5.40 9.29
CA VAL A 113 21.95 -6.42 8.72
C VAL A 113 21.42 -6.92 7.36
N PHE A 114 20.13 -7.21 7.27
CA PHE A 114 19.49 -7.60 6.02
C PHE A 114 19.62 -6.50 4.95
N THR A 115 19.34 -5.25 5.30
CA THR A 115 19.45 -4.11 4.37
C THR A 115 20.89 -3.93 3.88
N VAL A 116 21.87 -4.04 4.75
CA VAL A 116 23.31 -4.00 4.34
C VAL A 116 23.63 -5.15 3.40
N ALA A 117 23.21 -6.37 3.73
CA ALA A 117 23.48 -7.55 2.90
C ALA A 117 22.85 -7.40 1.50
N ILE A 118 21.57 -7.03 1.41
CA ILE A 118 20.93 -6.84 0.10
C ILE A 118 21.48 -5.62 -0.65
N SER A 119 22.00 -4.60 0.06
CA SER A 119 22.68 -3.46 -0.58
C SER A 119 23.97 -3.89 -1.27
N ILE A 120 24.76 -4.72 -0.62
CA ILE A 120 25.98 -5.30 -1.23
C ILE A 120 25.60 -6.12 -2.47
N VAL A 121 24.60 -7.00 -2.36
CA VAL A 121 24.09 -7.78 -3.50
C VAL A 121 23.61 -6.85 -4.62
N SER A 122 22.89 -5.79 -4.28
CA SER A 122 22.38 -4.82 -5.26
C SER A 122 23.50 -4.10 -6.01
N VAL A 123 24.55 -3.71 -5.32
CA VAL A 123 25.72 -3.07 -5.94
C VAL A 123 26.46 -4.05 -6.85
N LEU A 124 26.64 -5.29 -6.44
CA LEU A 124 27.25 -6.34 -7.26
C LEU A 124 26.43 -6.66 -8.51
N LEU A 125 25.10 -6.71 -8.36
CA LEU A 125 24.16 -7.02 -9.43
C LEU A 125 23.59 -5.77 -10.13
N ARG A 126 24.20 -4.58 -9.97
CA ARG A 126 23.65 -3.33 -10.50
C ARG A 126 23.43 -3.36 -12.02
N HIS A 127 24.31 -3.99 -12.79
CA HIS A 127 24.18 -4.10 -14.25
C HIS A 127 23.06 -5.06 -14.67
N PRO A 128 22.95 -6.31 -14.13
CA PRO A 128 21.80 -7.17 -14.34
C PRO A 128 20.48 -6.52 -13.96
N ILE A 129 20.41 -5.87 -12.78
CA ILE A 129 19.18 -5.19 -12.31
C ILE A 129 18.81 -4.05 -13.28
N ALA A 130 19.76 -3.19 -13.64
CA ALA A 130 19.53 -2.11 -14.58
C ALA A 130 19.08 -2.62 -15.95
N SER A 131 19.63 -3.75 -16.40
CA SER A 131 19.18 -4.41 -17.63
C SER A 131 17.76 -4.95 -17.51
N ALA A 132 17.44 -5.63 -16.42
CA ALA A 132 16.09 -6.18 -16.17
C ALA A 132 15.02 -5.09 -16.07
N VAL A 133 15.33 -3.95 -15.43
CA VAL A 133 14.41 -2.80 -15.32
C VAL A 133 14.38 -1.93 -16.59
N GLY A 134 15.30 -2.13 -17.54
CA GLY A 134 15.39 -1.35 -18.78
C GLY A 134 16.05 0.03 -18.62
N VAL A 135 16.85 0.23 -17.57
CA VAL A 135 17.48 1.52 -17.23
C VAL A 135 19.01 1.46 -17.31
N LYS A 136 19.54 0.88 -18.38
CA LYS A 136 20.97 0.58 -18.56
C LYS A 136 21.91 1.78 -18.35
N HIS A 137 21.45 3.00 -18.60
CA HIS A 137 22.23 4.23 -18.36
C HIS A 137 22.21 4.72 -16.91
N ASN A 138 21.33 4.14 -16.04
CA ASN A 138 21.16 4.54 -14.66
C ASN A 138 21.43 3.38 -13.69
N VAL A 139 22.57 2.72 -13.86
CA VAL A 139 22.94 1.51 -13.09
C VAL A 139 22.97 1.76 -11.57
N TRP A 140 23.41 2.94 -11.15
CA TRP A 140 23.42 3.31 -9.73
C TRP A 140 22.01 3.56 -9.18
N ALA A 141 21.12 4.15 -9.98
CA ALA A 141 19.70 4.27 -9.59
C ALA A 141 19.06 2.88 -9.44
N ALA A 142 19.35 1.95 -10.35
CA ALA A 142 18.88 0.56 -10.25
C ALA A 142 19.41 -0.13 -8.98
N ALA A 143 20.68 0.12 -8.63
CA ALA A 143 21.29 -0.40 -7.40
C ALA A 143 20.65 0.10 -6.12
N LEU A 144 19.99 1.27 -6.13
CA LEU A 144 19.28 1.81 -4.96
C LEU A 144 17.95 1.10 -4.66
N GLY A 145 17.42 0.29 -5.59
CA GLY A 145 16.11 -0.35 -5.45
C GLY A 145 16.01 -1.32 -4.27
N LEU A 146 16.96 -2.26 -4.14
CA LEU A 146 16.98 -3.21 -3.03
C LEU A 146 17.28 -2.53 -1.67
N PRO A 147 18.26 -1.62 -1.53
CA PRO A 147 18.43 -0.81 -0.33
C PRO A 147 17.16 -0.06 0.07
N ALA A 148 16.49 0.57 -0.89
CA ALA A 148 15.23 1.26 -0.64
C ALA A 148 14.15 0.29 -0.12
N ALA A 149 14.07 -0.93 -0.67
CA ALA A 149 13.14 -1.95 -0.19
C ALA A 149 13.48 -2.38 1.25
N GLY A 150 14.75 -2.56 1.60
CA GLY A 150 15.18 -2.88 2.96
C GLY A 150 14.80 -1.79 3.97
N LEU A 151 15.06 -0.52 3.64
CA LEU A 151 14.65 0.64 4.45
C LEU A 151 13.13 0.75 4.57
N TRP A 152 12.40 0.43 3.51
CA TRP A 152 10.95 0.38 3.52
C TRP A 152 10.40 -0.70 4.45
N LEU A 153 11.03 -1.89 4.49
CA LEU A 153 10.66 -2.95 5.45
C LEU A 153 10.85 -2.48 6.89
N GLU A 154 11.98 -1.84 7.20
CA GLU A 154 12.22 -1.26 8.52
C GLU A 154 11.17 -0.21 8.88
N LEU A 155 10.91 0.74 7.98
CA LEU A 155 9.90 1.77 8.18
C LEU A 155 8.50 1.18 8.41
N SER A 156 8.17 0.11 7.68
CA SER A 156 6.90 -0.62 7.79
C SER A 156 6.75 -1.28 9.17
N ILE A 157 7.80 -1.87 9.70
CA ILE A 157 7.82 -2.43 11.06
C ILE A 157 7.58 -1.32 12.09
N LEU A 158 8.34 -0.23 12.02
CA LEU A 158 8.22 0.89 12.96
C LEU A 158 6.81 1.52 12.93
N ARG A 159 6.25 1.73 11.73
CA ARG A 159 4.86 2.18 11.57
C ARG A 159 3.86 1.19 12.14
N GLY A 160 4.07 -0.10 11.91
CA GLY A 160 3.22 -1.16 12.44
C GLY A 160 3.21 -1.17 13.97
N VAL A 161 4.37 -1.02 14.61
CA VAL A 161 4.47 -0.90 16.08
C VAL A 161 3.73 0.34 16.58
N LEU A 162 3.96 1.53 15.99
CA LEU A 162 3.27 2.77 16.37
C LEU A 162 1.75 2.66 16.18
N GLN A 163 1.32 2.03 15.10
CA GLN A 163 -0.10 1.75 14.83
C GLN A 163 -0.70 0.80 15.87
N GLY A 164 0.04 -0.25 16.27
CA GLY A 164 -0.36 -1.16 17.35
C GLY A 164 -0.44 -0.49 18.72
N LEU A 165 0.35 0.56 18.95
CA LEU A 165 0.30 1.42 20.15
C LEU A 165 -0.81 2.50 20.09
N GLY A 166 -1.56 2.58 18.98
CA GLY A 166 -2.60 3.58 18.78
C GLY A 166 -2.08 4.99 18.41
N ASP A 167 -0.79 5.15 18.10
CA ASP A 167 -0.23 6.43 17.64
C ASP A 167 -0.43 6.63 16.14
N TYR A 168 -1.70 6.69 15.72
CA TYR A 168 -2.10 6.88 14.32
C TYR A 168 -1.64 8.24 13.77
N GLN A 169 -1.47 9.25 14.65
CA GLN A 169 -0.98 10.56 14.25
C GLN A 169 0.48 10.48 13.76
N ALA A 170 1.35 9.78 14.47
CA ALA A 170 2.73 9.57 14.05
C ALA A 170 2.82 8.79 12.75
N VAL A 171 1.96 7.77 12.57
CA VAL A 171 1.87 7.00 11.32
C VAL A 171 1.43 7.89 10.16
N GLY A 172 0.37 8.68 10.33
CA GLY A 172 -0.14 9.60 9.30
C GLY A 172 0.91 10.64 8.92
N PHE A 173 1.58 11.27 9.91
CA PHE A 173 2.66 12.21 9.65
C PHE A 173 3.83 11.55 8.90
N SER A 174 4.20 10.33 9.27
CA SER A 174 5.27 9.57 8.60
C SER A 174 4.91 9.26 7.14
N LEU A 175 3.64 8.97 6.80
CA LEU A 175 3.18 8.75 5.43
C LEU A 175 3.32 10.02 4.57
N MET A 176 2.79 11.15 5.07
CA MET A 176 2.88 12.43 4.38
C MET A 176 4.35 12.92 4.28
N GLY A 177 5.10 12.78 5.37
CA GLY A 177 6.50 13.18 5.45
C GLY A 177 7.39 12.40 4.49
N GLU A 178 7.14 11.11 4.30
CA GLU A 178 7.84 10.29 3.32
C GLU A 178 7.67 10.83 1.91
N GLN A 179 6.44 11.07 1.47
CA GLN A 179 6.18 11.56 0.12
C GLN A 179 6.69 13.00 -0.09
N GLY A 180 6.53 13.86 0.93
CA GLY A 180 7.07 15.22 0.90
C GLY A 180 8.59 15.23 0.85
N ALA A 181 9.27 14.46 1.69
CA ALA A 181 10.72 14.36 1.69
C ALA A 181 11.26 13.78 0.37
N ARG A 182 10.59 12.75 -0.17
CA ARG A 182 10.94 12.17 -1.48
C ARG A 182 10.85 13.21 -2.58
N LEU A 183 9.76 13.98 -2.63
CA LEU A 183 9.58 15.03 -3.61
C LEU A 183 10.68 16.10 -3.48
N VAL A 184 10.87 16.65 -2.29
CA VAL A 184 11.81 17.76 -2.08
C VAL A 184 13.25 17.32 -2.33
N MET A 185 13.71 16.25 -1.67
CA MET A 185 15.07 15.74 -1.82
C MET A 185 15.34 15.29 -3.26
N GLY A 186 14.40 14.52 -3.85
CA GLY A 186 14.54 14.04 -5.22
C GLY A 186 14.57 15.18 -6.24
N ALA A 187 13.73 16.21 -6.08
CA ALA A 187 13.70 17.35 -6.98
C ALA A 187 14.99 18.18 -6.88
N ILE A 188 15.49 18.44 -5.66
CA ILE A 188 16.76 19.15 -5.44
C ILE A 188 17.92 18.36 -6.08
N LEU A 189 18.03 17.05 -5.79
CA LEU A 189 19.12 16.22 -6.31
C LEU A 189 19.06 16.08 -7.84
N ALA A 190 17.85 16.03 -8.42
CA ALA A 190 17.68 16.01 -9.87
C ALA A 190 18.09 17.37 -10.49
N ALA A 191 17.74 18.50 -9.84
CA ALA A 191 18.03 19.85 -10.33
C ALA A 191 19.53 20.18 -10.26
N VAL A 192 20.28 19.67 -9.27
CA VAL A 192 21.74 19.86 -9.17
C VAL A 192 22.55 18.98 -10.13
N GLY A 193 21.89 18.28 -11.08
CA GLY A 193 22.55 17.56 -12.17
C GLY A 193 22.61 16.05 -12.03
N LEU A 194 22.13 15.45 -10.93
CA LEU A 194 22.08 13.99 -10.76
C LEU A 194 20.96 13.33 -11.58
N GLY A 195 20.08 14.10 -12.23
CA GLY A 195 19.04 13.64 -13.14
C GLY A 195 18.15 12.55 -12.51
N VAL A 196 17.96 11.43 -13.24
CA VAL A 196 17.14 10.29 -12.80
C VAL A 196 17.66 9.66 -11.51
N THR A 197 18.98 9.54 -11.37
CA THR A 197 19.58 8.96 -10.15
C THR A 197 19.30 9.82 -8.93
N GLY A 198 19.40 11.15 -9.05
CA GLY A 198 19.07 12.09 -7.99
C GLY A 198 17.58 12.04 -7.61
N ALA A 199 16.70 12.06 -8.61
CA ALA A 199 15.25 11.92 -8.39
C ALA A 199 14.90 10.64 -7.61
N TYR A 200 15.52 9.51 -7.97
CA TYR A 200 15.26 8.24 -7.32
C TYR A 200 15.93 8.12 -5.93
N LEU A 201 17.10 8.74 -5.72
CA LEU A 201 17.81 8.77 -4.43
C LEU A 201 16.97 9.45 -3.33
N GLY A 202 16.08 10.36 -3.69
CA GLY A 202 15.09 10.92 -2.77
C GLY A 202 14.26 9.86 -2.05
N THR A 203 14.05 8.68 -2.66
CA THR A 203 13.29 7.58 -2.07
C THR A 203 13.99 6.97 -0.84
N PRO A 204 15.20 6.40 -0.91
CA PRO A 204 15.86 5.86 0.27
C PRO A 204 16.17 6.94 1.32
N LEU A 205 16.48 8.18 0.91
CA LEU A 205 16.69 9.27 1.85
C LEU A 205 15.43 9.62 2.65
N SER A 206 14.26 9.64 2.00
CA SER A 206 12.99 9.85 2.69
C SER A 206 12.68 8.74 3.69
N PHE A 207 13.01 7.48 3.36
CA PHE A 207 12.84 6.36 4.29
C PHE A 207 13.75 6.47 5.50
N ILE A 208 15.02 6.83 5.32
CA ILE A 208 15.96 7.08 6.43
C ILE A 208 15.41 8.16 7.36
N ALA A 209 14.96 9.29 6.80
CA ALA A 209 14.39 10.39 7.59
C ALA A 209 13.17 9.94 8.40
N MET A 210 12.27 9.16 7.79
CA MET A 210 11.07 8.66 8.47
C MET A 210 11.35 7.52 9.43
N CYS A 211 12.33 6.65 9.18
CA CYS A 211 12.79 5.66 10.16
C CYS A 211 13.31 6.35 11.43
N LEU A 212 14.13 7.39 11.27
CA LEU A 212 14.63 8.18 12.41
C LEU A 212 13.50 8.87 13.16
N TYR A 213 12.51 9.44 12.46
CA TYR A 213 11.33 10.03 13.08
C TYR A 213 10.52 9.00 13.86
N CYS A 214 10.17 7.87 13.26
CA CYS A 214 9.38 6.80 13.90
C CYS A 214 10.13 6.19 15.09
N ALA A 215 11.44 5.94 14.97
CA ALA A 215 12.27 5.43 16.05
C ALA A 215 12.33 6.39 17.26
N ARG A 216 12.51 7.70 17.00
CA ARG A 216 12.47 8.72 18.06
C ARG A 216 11.10 8.81 18.73
N ARG A 217 10.02 8.71 17.95
CA ARG A 217 8.66 8.72 18.48
C ARG A 217 8.40 7.51 19.37
N LEU A 218 8.83 6.33 18.93
CA LEU A 218 8.72 5.09 19.70
C LEU A 218 9.54 5.13 20.99
N GLN A 219 10.77 5.67 20.96
CA GLN A 219 11.59 5.86 22.18
C GLN A 219 10.88 6.71 23.23
N ARG A 220 10.17 7.77 22.81
CA ARG A 220 9.36 8.60 23.74
C ARG A 220 8.22 7.82 24.37
N HIS A 221 7.52 6.96 23.61
CA HIS A 221 6.48 6.08 24.16
C HIS A 221 7.04 5.10 25.18
N VAL A 222 8.18 4.46 24.87
CA VAL A 222 8.84 3.53 25.78
C VAL A 222 9.26 4.23 27.09
N GLN A 223 9.84 5.42 27.01
CA GLN A 223 10.26 6.20 28.18
C GLN A 223 9.07 6.62 29.05
N ALA A 224 7.97 7.08 28.45
CA ALA A 224 6.76 7.44 29.16
C ALA A 224 6.15 6.25 29.91
N THR A 225 6.13 5.07 29.27
CA THR A 225 5.60 3.84 29.88
C THR A 225 6.53 3.31 30.99
N ALA A 226 7.86 3.40 30.83
CA ALA A 226 8.81 2.96 31.82
C ALA A 226 8.71 3.80 33.10
N GLY A 227 8.49 5.12 32.98
CA GLY A 227 8.24 6.01 34.14
C GLY A 227 6.97 5.65 34.92
N ALA A 228 5.91 5.24 34.21
CA ALA A 228 4.64 4.83 34.82
C ALA A 228 4.70 3.44 35.49
N GLN A 229 5.57 2.53 35.02
CA GLN A 229 5.69 1.15 35.49
C GLN A 229 6.76 0.96 36.61
N ALA A 230 7.53 1.97 36.93
CA ALA A 230 8.56 1.88 37.99
C ALA A 230 8.00 1.51 39.38
N GLY A 231 6.67 1.50 39.56
CA GLY A 231 5.98 1.11 40.78
C GLY A 231 5.24 -0.23 40.76
N GLN A 232 5.19 -0.92 39.62
CA GLN A 232 4.48 -2.20 39.49
C GLN A 232 5.44 -3.31 39.03
N GLY A 233 5.62 -4.33 39.83
CA GLY A 233 6.50 -5.46 39.58
C GLY A 233 6.22 -6.08 38.21
N GLY A 234 7.12 -5.82 37.25
CA GLY A 234 6.94 -6.17 35.85
C GLY A 234 6.87 -7.68 35.64
N LYS A 235 5.83 -8.15 34.96
CA LYS A 235 5.82 -9.49 34.37
C LYS A 235 7.05 -9.64 33.46
N ALA A 236 7.73 -10.79 33.60
CA ALA A 236 8.86 -11.12 32.74
C ALA A 236 8.53 -10.88 31.27
N PRO A 237 9.49 -10.34 30.46
CA PRO A 237 9.25 -10.06 29.05
C PRO A 237 8.80 -11.35 28.35
N ALA A 238 7.65 -11.31 27.71
CA ALA A 238 7.23 -12.38 26.83
C ALA A 238 8.34 -12.67 25.82
N ALA A 239 8.62 -13.96 25.55
CA ALA A 239 9.68 -14.36 24.64
C ALA A 239 9.53 -13.58 23.30
N ALA A 240 10.60 -12.89 22.91
CA ALA A 240 10.59 -12.03 21.73
C ALA A 240 10.14 -12.85 20.51
N LEU A 241 9.07 -12.41 19.85
CA LEU A 241 8.57 -13.05 18.63
C LEU A 241 9.66 -13.02 17.55
N SER A 242 9.98 -14.18 17.02
CA SER A 242 10.92 -14.25 15.88
C SER A 242 10.31 -13.59 14.66
N LEU A 243 11.00 -12.61 14.08
CA LEU A 243 10.60 -11.92 12.85
C LEU A 243 10.34 -12.90 11.70
N VAL A 244 11.16 -13.97 11.61
CA VAL A 244 11.00 -15.01 10.58
C VAL A 244 9.68 -15.78 10.76
N ALA A 245 9.31 -16.13 11.99
CA ALA A 245 8.04 -16.78 12.28
C ALA A 245 6.86 -15.85 11.96
N HIS A 246 7.01 -14.56 12.20
CA HIS A 246 6.02 -13.54 11.89
C HIS A 246 5.76 -13.43 10.37
N VAL A 247 6.83 -13.34 9.56
CA VAL A 247 6.75 -13.32 8.09
C VAL A 247 6.14 -14.62 7.55
N LYS A 248 6.55 -15.78 8.09
CA LYS A 248 5.99 -17.07 7.68
C LYS A 248 4.49 -17.19 7.90
N ARG A 249 3.93 -16.57 8.94
CA ARG A 249 2.47 -16.57 9.17
C ARG A 249 1.71 -15.71 8.17
N ALA A 250 2.33 -14.68 7.62
CA ALA A 250 1.74 -13.75 6.67
C ALA A 250 1.99 -14.12 5.19
N TRP A 251 2.51 -15.32 4.88
CA TRP A 251 2.94 -15.69 3.53
C TRP A 251 1.85 -15.54 2.46
N ALA A 252 0.60 -15.94 2.75
CA ALA A 252 -0.47 -15.92 1.76
C ALA A 252 -0.93 -14.48 1.40
N PRO A 253 -1.18 -13.56 2.37
CA PRO A 253 -1.35 -12.15 2.05
C PRO A 253 -0.16 -11.55 1.31
N ILE A 254 1.08 -11.86 1.70
CA ILE A 254 2.29 -11.37 1.02
C ILE A 254 2.30 -11.83 -0.43
N ALA A 255 2.09 -13.12 -0.69
CA ALA A 255 2.06 -13.69 -2.04
C ALA A 255 0.96 -13.06 -2.90
N GLY A 256 -0.25 -12.90 -2.36
CA GLY A 256 -1.36 -12.25 -3.06
C GLY A 256 -1.06 -10.80 -3.43
N LEU A 257 -0.45 -10.05 -2.52
CA LEU A 257 -0.06 -8.67 -2.76
C LEU A 257 1.10 -8.57 -3.77
N ILE A 258 2.08 -9.48 -3.75
CA ILE A 258 3.16 -9.53 -4.75
C ILE A 258 2.58 -9.73 -6.15
N VAL A 259 1.67 -10.68 -6.32
CA VAL A 259 1.01 -10.93 -7.62
C VAL A 259 0.32 -9.67 -8.12
N ILE A 260 -0.47 -9.00 -7.26
CA ILE A 260 -1.13 -7.73 -7.61
C ILE A 260 -0.11 -6.66 -7.98
N ALA A 261 0.98 -6.53 -7.23
CA ALA A 261 2.00 -5.51 -7.49
C ALA A 261 2.72 -5.73 -8.82
N VAL A 262 2.97 -6.98 -9.19
CA VAL A 262 3.49 -7.34 -10.52
C VAL A 262 2.49 -6.93 -11.59
N LEU A 263 1.25 -7.41 -11.54
CA LEU A 263 0.18 -7.08 -12.48
C LEU A 263 -0.07 -5.56 -12.61
N GLN A 264 0.21 -4.80 -11.55
CA GLN A 264 0.02 -3.34 -11.52
C GLN A 264 1.20 -2.57 -12.13
N ASN A 265 2.42 -3.10 -12.10
CA ASN A 265 3.61 -2.28 -12.33
C ASN A 265 4.54 -2.81 -13.42
N ILE A 266 4.41 -4.07 -13.82
CA ILE A 266 5.31 -4.69 -14.79
C ILE A 266 5.16 -4.08 -16.20
N ASP A 267 3.99 -3.53 -16.52
CA ASP A 267 3.69 -2.86 -17.77
C ASP A 267 4.65 -1.69 -18.08
N ILE A 268 4.98 -0.87 -17.07
CA ILE A 268 5.89 0.27 -17.23
C ILE A 268 7.34 -0.22 -17.47
N ILE A 269 7.75 -1.28 -16.78
CA ILE A 269 9.06 -1.90 -16.98
C ILE A 269 9.16 -2.50 -18.39
N ALA A 270 8.14 -3.25 -18.82
CA ALA A 270 8.08 -3.82 -20.16
C ALA A 270 8.04 -2.73 -21.24
N ALA A 271 7.30 -1.65 -21.03
CA ALA A 271 7.25 -0.49 -21.93
C ALA A 271 8.65 0.15 -22.11
N LYS A 272 9.47 0.19 -21.05
CA LYS A 272 10.83 0.71 -21.13
C LYS A 272 11.75 -0.12 -22.01
N HIS A 273 11.50 -1.42 -22.13
CA HIS A 273 12.21 -2.31 -23.05
C HIS A 273 11.68 -2.23 -24.50
N ARG A 274 10.39 -1.90 -24.64
CA ARG A 274 9.71 -2.03 -25.94
C ARG A 274 9.67 -0.73 -26.73
N PHE A 275 9.64 0.42 -26.05
CA PHE A 275 9.49 1.73 -26.66
C PHE A 275 10.81 2.52 -26.69
N SER A 276 10.85 3.54 -27.57
CA SER A 276 11.87 4.57 -27.49
C SER A 276 11.78 5.35 -26.17
N THR A 277 12.84 6.03 -25.78
CA THR A 277 12.93 6.78 -24.51
C THR A 277 11.76 7.76 -24.34
N SER A 278 11.44 8.56 -25.38
CA SER A 278 10.35 9.52 -25.34
C SER A 278 8.98 8.83 -25.22
N MET A 279 8.76 7.74 -25.99
CA MET A 279 7.51 6.99 -25.95
C MET A 279 7.32 6.26 -24.62
N ALA A 280 8.39 5.69 -24.05
CA ALA A 280 8.36 5.06 -22.73
C ALA A 280 8.03 6.08 -21.62
N SER A 281 8.56 7.30 -21.72
CA SER A 281 8.22 8.40 -20.81
C SER A 281 6.75 8.81 -20.94
N SER A 282 6.23 8.91 -22.16
CA SER A 282 4.81 9.21 -22.41
C SER A 282 3.90 8.11 -21.93
N TYR A 283 4.25 6.84 -22.17
CA TYR A 283 3.51 5.69 -21.68
C TYR A 283 3.50 5.63 -20.14
N GLY A 284 4.65 5.83 -19.50
CA GLY A 284 4.76 5.87 -18.04
C GLY A 284 3.86 6.94 -17.41
N ALA A 285 3.81 8.15 -17.98
CA ALA A 285 2.92 9.23 -17.54
C ALA A 285 1.43 8.83 -17.69
N THR A 286 1.07 8.26 -18.84
CA THR A 286 -0.29 7.80 -19.13
C THR A 286 -0.71 6.63 -18.20
N ALA A 287 0.18 5.67 -17.98
CA ALA A 287 -0.07 4.53 -17.08
C ALA A 287 -0.25 4.98 -15.63
N VAL A 288 0.57 5.91 -15.13
CA VAL A 288 0.40 6.45 -13.77
C VAL A 288 -0.93 7.19 -13.62
N ALA A 289 -1.34 7.97 -14.63
CA ALA A 289 -2.65 8.63 -14.61
C ALA A 289 -3.80 7.59 -14.55
N ALA A 290 -3.69 6.51 -15.31
CA ALA A 290 -4.72 5.45 -15.32
C ALA A 290 -4.79 4.67 -13.99
N LYS A 291 -3.67 4.54 -13.25
CA LYS A 291 -3.60 3.80 -11.98
C LYS A 291 -4.38 4.44 -10.83
N VAL A 292 -4.87 5.67 -10.97
CA VAL A 292 -5.73 6.32 -9.96
C VAL A 292 -6.97 5.46 -9.62
N LEU A 293 -7.45 4.67 -10.58
CA LEU A 293 -8.61 3.78 -10.42
C LEU A 293 -8.36 2.65 -9.41
N ILE A 294 -7.11 2.21 -9.24
CA ILE A 294 -6.76 1.19 -8.25
C ILE A 294 -6.85 1.72 -6.81
N TRP A 295 -6.62 3.00 -6.59
CA TRP A 295 -6.72 3.59 -5.24
C TRP A 295 -8.13 3.50 -4.67
N VAL A 296 -9.14 3.57 -5.53
CA VAL A 296 -10.55 3.35 -5.12
C VAL A 296 -10.73 1.91 -4.60
N ALA A 297 -10.15 0.93 -5.29
CA ALA A 297 -10.21 -0.47 -4.86
C ALA A 297 -9.48 -0.72 -3.55
N MET A 298 -8.32 -0.08 -3.35
CA MET A 298 -7.59 -0.17 -2.09
C MET A 298 -8.46 0.35 -0.92
N GLY A 299 -9.13 1.49 -1.10
CA GLY A 299 -10.08 2.02 -0.12
C GLY A 299 -11.22 1.04 0.19
N ALA A 300 -11.85 0.50 -0.85
CA ALA A 300 -12.92 -0.49 -0.71
C ALA A 300 -12.44 -1.81 -0.04
N GLY A 301 -11.18 -2.20 -0.28
CA GLY A 301 -10.55 -3.38 0.32
C GLY A 301 -10.45 -3.30 1.85
N PHE A 302 -10.22 -2.12 2.42
CA PHE A 302 -10.17 -1.94 3.88
C PHE A 302 -11.51 -2.24 4.55
N TYR A 303 -12.63 -1.99 3.88
CA TYR A 303 -13.97 -2.36 4.37
C TYR A 303 -14.28 -3.84 4.08
N LEU A 304 -13.90 -4.34 2.91
CA LEU A 304 -14.25 -5.68 2.44
C LEU A 304 -13.68 -6.78 3.35
N VAL A 305 -12.38 -6.71 3.69
CA VAL A 305 -11.68 -7.81 4.39
C VAL A 305 -12.26 -8.10 5.78
N PRO A 306 -12.44 -7.11 6.69
CA PRO A 306 -13.01 -7.37 8.01
C PRO A 306 -14.47 -7.82 7.93
N GLU A 307 -15.29 -7.23 7.03
CA GLU A 307 -16.69 -7.57 6.90
C GLU A 307 -16.91 -8.98 6.34
N VAL A 308 -16.11 -9.41 5.35
CA VAL A 308 -16.12 -10.80 4.85
C VAL A 308 -15.72 -11.77 5.95
N SER A 309 -14.72 -11.44 6.75
CA SER A 309 -14.24 -12.28 7.85
C SER A 309 -15.31 -12.42 8.93
N ARG A 310 -16.02 -11.33 9.26
CA ARG A 310 -17.11 -11.29 10.23
C ARG A 310 -18.27 -12.18 9.79
N ARG A 311 -18.77 -11.98 8.55
CA ARG A 311 -19.89 -12.78 8.01
C ARG A 311 -19.55 -14.27 7.92
N ARG A 312 -18.32 -14.57 7.55
CA ARG A 312 -17.87 -15.97 7.56
C ARG A 312 -17.92 -16.58 8.97
N ALA A 313 -17.52 -15.82 10.00
CA ALA A 313 -17.56 -16.29 11.38
C ALA A 313 -18.98 -16.52 11.89
N SER A 314 -19.96 -15.68 11.43
CA SER A 314 -21.39 -15.85 11.75
C SER A 314 -22.14 -16.83 10.85
N GLY A 315 -21.46 -17.48 9.89
CA GLY A 315 -22.10 -18.42 8.94
C GLY A 315 -22.93 -17.76 7.85
N GLU A 316 -22.88 -16.42 7.71
CA GLU A 316 -23.59 -15.69 6.68
C GLU A 316 -22.87 -15.73 5.34
N ASP A 317 -23.62 -15.54 4.21
CA ASP A 317 -23.03 -15.45 2.89
C ASP A 317 -22.25 -14.11 2.73
N PRO A 318 -20.93 -14.16 2.50
CA PRO A 318 -20.12 -12.95 2.31
C PRO A 318 -20.17 -12.38 0.90
N ARG A 319 -20.79 -13.03 -0.08
CA ARG A 319 -20.84 -12.58 -1.50
C ARG A 319 -21.47 -11.20 -1.70
N PRO A 320 -22.54 -10.83 -0.99
CA PRO A 320 -23.12 -9.48 -1.14
C PRO A 320 -22.13 -8.36 -0.82
N ILE A 321 -21.13 -8.61 0.05
CA ILE A 321 -20.10 -7.61 0.37
C ILE A 321 -19.16 -7.41 -0.81
N LEU A 322 -18.73 -8.49 -1.47
CA LEU A 322 -17.95 -8.39 -2.69
C LEU A 322 -18.73 -7.63 -3.79
N ALA A 323 -20.01 -7.97 -3.99
CA ALA A 323 -20.86 -7.30 -4.98
C ALA A 323 -20.99 -5.79 -4.71
N ARG A 324 -21.16 -5.38 -3.45
CA ARG A 324 -21.20 -3.97 -3.05
C ARG A 324 -19.87 -3.25 -3.32
N ALA A 325 -18.74 -3.89 -2.97
CA ALA A 325 -17.41 -3.33 -3.25
C ALA A 325 -17.16 -3.17 -4.75
N LEU A 326 -17.57 -4.13 -5.58
CA LEU A 326 -17.52 -4.03 -7.04
C LEU A 326 -18.44 -2.92 -7.57
N GLY A 327 -19.62 -2.75 -6.99
CA GLY A 327 -20.52 -1.64 -7.32
C GLY A 327 -19.88 -0.26 -7.07
N ILE A 328 -19.14 -0.11 -5.97
CA ILE A 328 -18.40 1.14 -5.68
C ILE A 328 -17.34 1.38 -6.78
N ILE A 329 -16.58 0.34 -7.17
CA ILE A 329 -15.61 0.48 -8.25
C ILE A 329 -16.31 0.92 -9.55
N ALA A 330 -17.41 0.28 -9.92
CA ALA A 330 -18.14 0.63 -11.13
C ALA A 330 -18.60 2.10 -11.13
N VAL A 331 -19.23 2.53 -10.04
CA VAL A 331 -19.73 3.91 -9.90
C VAL A 331 -18.60 4.95 -9.95
N CYS A 332 -17.46 4.68 -9.28
CA CYS A 332 -16.32 5.59 -9.27
C CYS A 332 -15.53 5.57 -10.58
N SER A 333 -15.45 4.42 -11.25
CA SER A 333 -14.65 4.28 -12.48
C SER A 333 -15.33 4.88 -13.70
N VAL A 334 -16.65 4.81 -13.81
CA VAL A 334 -17.38 5.31 -14.98
C VAL A 334 -17.12 6.79 -15.30
N PRO A 335 -17.22 7.74 -14.35
CA PRO A 335 -16.91 9.14 -14.63
C PRO A 335 -15.45 9.35 -15.06
N VAL A 336 -14.52 8.64 -14.42
CA VAL A 336 -13.09 8.75 -14.75
C VAL A 336 -12.80 8.20 -16.15
N LEU A 337 -13.40 7.06 -16.52
CA LEU A 337 -13.27 6.48 -17.85
C LEU A 337 -13.91 7.36 -18.95
N LEU A 338 -15.01 8.05 -18.64
CA LEU A 338 -15.58 9.05 -19.55
C LEU A 338 -14.61 10.22 -19.77
N ILE A 339 -13.97 10.73 -18.71
CA ILE A 339 -12.92 11.76 -18.85
C ILE A 339 -11.76 11.21 -19.70
N PHE A 340 -11.34 9.97 -19.50
CA PHE A 340 -10.28 9.33 -20.27
C PHE A 340 -10.68 9.13 -21.76
N ALA A 341 -11.95 8.88 -22.04
CA ALA A 341 -12.45 8.74 -23.41
C ALA A 341 -12.44 10.08 -24.16
N PHE A 342 -12.92 11.15 -23.54
CA PHE A 342 -13.16 12.42 -24.22
C PHE A 342 -12.03 13.45 -24.04
N ALA A 343 -11.23 13.34 -22.96
CA ALA A 343 -10.24 14.34 -22.57
C ALA A 343 -8.83 13.77 -22.36
N SER A 344 -8.51 12.58 -22.92
CA SER A 344 -7.19 11.92 -22.70
C SER A 344 -6.01 12.83 -23.04
N HIS A 345 -6.00 13.45 -24.22
CA HIS A 345 -4.90 14.31 -24.66
C HIS A 345 -4.76 15.59 -23.84
N PRO A 346 -5.80 16.41 -23.65
CA PRO A 346 -5.70 17.63 -22.83
C PRO A 346 -5.35 17.30 -21.37
N LEU A 347 -5.87 16.21 -20.79
CA LEU A 347 -5.56 15.79 -19.44
C LEU A 347 -4.07 15.49 -19.26
N ILE A 348 -3.49 14.62 -20.09
CA ILE A 348 -2.07 14.26 -20.02
C ILE A 348 -1.19 15.46 -20.33
N LYS A 349 -1.55 16.27 -21.33
CA LYS A 349 -0.81 17.49 -21.68
C LYS A 349 -0.81 18.51 -20.53
N ALA A 350 -1.95 18.73 -19.89
CA ALA A 350 -2.06 19.66 -18.76
C ALA A 350 -1.27 19.18 -17.53
N ALA A 351 -1.36 17.88 -17.19
CA ALA A 351 -0.67 17.31 -16.05
C ALA A 351 0.85 17.18 -16.31
N PHE A 352 1.25 16.47 -17.35
CA PHE A 352 2.63 16.01 -17.56
C PHE A 352 3.40 16.80 -18.62
N GLY A 353 2.73 17.70 -19.35
CA GLY A 353 3.32 18.50 -20.42
C GLY A 353 3.18 17.87 -21.81
N ALA A 354 3.36 18.70 -22.85
CA ALA A 354 3.15 18.29 -24.24
C ALA A 354 4.08 17.14 -24.68
N SER A 355 5.33 17.14 -24.21
CA SER A 355 6.32 16.09 -24.54
C SER A 355 5.94 14.69 -24.00
N LYS A 356 5.01 14.59 -23.05
CA LYS A 356 4.55 13.35 -22.46
C LYS A 356 3.16 12.92 -22.92
N SER A 357 2.56 13.62 -23.89
CA SER A 357 1.20 13.34 -24.36
C SER A 357 1.13 12.39 -25.58
N HIS A 358 2.27 11.91 -26.11
CA HIS A 358 2.31 11.05 -27.30
C HIS A 358 1.62 9.71 -27.12
N ALA A 359 1.52 9.19 -25.89
CA ALA A 359 0.83 7.94 -25.56
C ALA A 359 -0.60 8.15 -25.01
N SER A 360 -1.12 9.38 -24.98
CA SER A 360 -2.43 9.71 -24.39
C SER A 360 -3.60 8.90 -25.01
N GLY A 361 -3.52 8.52 -26.28
CA GLY A 361 -4.52 7.64 -26.91
C GLY A 361 -4.65 6.25 -26.28
N SER A 362 -3.69 5.82 -25.45
CA SER A 362 -3.80 4.57 -24.69
C SER A 362 -4.48 4.74 -23.32
N LEU A 363 -4.80 5.98 -22.88
CA LEU A 363 -5.29 6.25 -21.52
C LEU A 363 -6.61 5.54 -21.21
N LEU A 364 -7.56 5.54 -22.13
CA LEU A 364 -8.84 4.84 -21.94
C LEU A 364 -8.63 3.33 -21.79
N VAL A 365 -7.82 2.72 -22.66
CA VAL A 365 -7.55 1.28 -22.64
C VAL A 365 -6.85 0.88 -21.35
N LEU A 366 -5.87 1.67 -20.90
CA LEU A 366 -5.20 1.48 -19.61
C LEU A 366 -6.16 1.71 -18.43
N GLY A 367 -7.04 2.70 -18.53
CA GLY A 367 -8.10 2.93 -17.54
C GLY A 367 -9.00 1.71 -17.37
N LEU A 368 -9.45 1.11 -18.48
CA LEU A 368 -10.22 -0.14 -18.47
C LEU A 368 -9.39 -1.28 -17.86
N ALA A 369 -8.13 -1.42 -18.26
CA ALA A 369 -7.23 -2.46 -17.71
C ALA A 369 -7.09 -2.33 -16.18
N PHE A 370 -6.85 -1.13 -15.68
CA PHE A 370 -6.69 -0.91 -14.24
C PHE A 370 -8.02 -0.94 -13.48
N THR A 371 -9.17 -0.70 -14.12
CA THR A 371 -10.48 -0.97 -13.53
C THR A 371 -10.69 -2.48 -13.36
N VAL A 372 -10.36 -3.27 -14.36
CA VAL A 372 -10.41 -4.75 -14.28
C VAL A 372 -9.45 -5.26 -13.22
N LEU A 373 -8.23 -4.72 -13.14
CA LEU A 373 -7.28 -5.06 -12.09
C LEU A 373 -7.80 -4.66 -10.69
N ALA A 374 -8.50 -3.53 -10.57
CA ALA A 374 -9.14 -3.11 -9.32
C ALA A 374 -10.19 -4.12 -8.85
N CYS A 375 -10.99 -4.66 -9.78
CA CYS A 375 -11.93 -5.75 -9.50
C CYS A 375 -11.19 -7.05 -9.09
N THR A 376 -10.10 -7.38 -9.79
CA THR A 376 -9.23 -8.53 -9.46
C THR A 376 -8.64 -8.39 -8.06
N TYR A 377 -8.17 -7.20 -7.68
CA TYR A 377 -7.68 -6.89 -6.35
C TYR A 377 -8.73 -7.20 -5.27
N LEU A 378 -9.97 -6.75 -5.44
CA LEU A 378 -11.06 -7.04 -4.50
C LEU A 378 -11.39 -8.54 -4.42
N ALA A 379 -11.37 -9.25 -5.57
CA ALA A 379 -11.57 -10.70 -5.59
C ALA A 379 -10.46 -11.45 -4.83
N ILE A 380 -9.21 -11.04 -4.98
CA ILE A 380 -8.06 -11.59 -4.26
C ILE A 380 -8.20 -11.32 -2.75
N GLN A 381 -8.52 -10.08 -2.35
CA GLN A 381 -8.74 -9.74 -0.94
C GLN A 381 -9.88 -10.54 -0.33
N TYR A 382 -10.97 -10.73 -1.07
CA TYR A 382 -12.10 -11.58 -0.68
C TYR A 382 -11.68 -13.04 -0.45
N LEU A 383 -10.91 -13.61 -1.39
CA LEU A 383 -10.42 -14.99 -1.28
C LEU A 383 -9.43 -15.18 -0.12
N LEU A 384 -8.57 -14.20 0.13
CA LEU A 384 -7.65 -14.20 1.26
C LEU A 384 -8.41 -14.11 2.60
N ALA A 385 -9.47 -13.29 2.69
CA ALA A 385 -10.35 -13.22 3.86
C ALA A 385 -11.07 -14.54 4.10
N LEU A 386 -11.38 -15.28 3.04
CA LEU A 386 -11.90 -16.66 3.12
C LEU A 386 -10.83 -17.72 3.40
N ARG A 387 -9.56 -17.33 3.59
CA ARG A 387 -8.42 -18.26 3.78
C ARG A 387 -8.26 -19.29 2.66
N ARG A 388 -8.69 -18.95 1.44
CA ARG A 388 -8.45 -19.77 0.25
C ARG A 388 -7.14 -19.35 -0.40
N THR A 389 -6.26 -20.28 -0.75
CA THR A 389 -4.91 -19.96 -1.27
C THR A 389 -4.63 -20.58 -2.65
N LEU A 390 -5.40 -21.58 -3.08
CA LEU A 390 -5.18 -22.28 -4.36
C LEU A 390 -5.22 -21.35 -5.58
N PHE A 391 -6.04 -20.29 -5.54
CA PHE A 391 -6.11 -19.29 -6.62
C PHE A 391 -4.79 -18.55 -6.83
N LEU A 392 -3.94 -18.45 -5.79
CA LEU A 392 -2.66 -17.73 -5.88
C LEU A 392 -1.76 -18.30 -6.97
N LEU A 393 -1.72 -19.62 -7.12
CA LEU A 393 -0.94 -20.26 -8.18
C LEU A 393 -1.44 -19.87 -9.57
N ALA A 394 -2.76 -19.90 -9.79
CA ALA A 394 -3.35 -19.57 -11.08
C ALA A 394 -3.16 -18.10 -11.45
N VAL A 395 -3.35 -17.16 -10.49
CA VAL A 395 -3.13 -15.73 -10.74
C VAL A 395 -1.62 -15.42 -10.86
N ALA A 396 -0.75 -16.13 -10.13
CA ALA A 396 0.70 -16.00 -10.27
C ALA A 396 1.18 -16.41 -11.67
N LEU A 397 0.60 -17.46 -12.27
CA LEU A 397 0.90 -17.83 -13.67
C LEU A 397 0.54 -16.69 -14.63
N VAL A 398 -0.58 -16.00 -14.42
CA VAL A 398 -0.95 -14.82 -15.23
C VAL A 398 0.09 -13.71 -15.04
N ALA A 399 0.51 -13.43 -13.80
CA ALA A 399 1.51 -12.40 -13.51
C ALA A 399 2.90 -12.73 -14.10
N ILE A 400 3.27 -14.01 -14.18
CA ILE A 400 4.52 -14.46 -14.82
C ILE A 400 4.41 -14.38 -16.36
N ALA A 401 3.25 -14.67 -16.92
CA ALA A 401 3.02 -14.58 -18.36
C ALA A 401 2.99 -13.13 -18.86
N GLU A 402 2.57 -12.16 -18.02
CA GLU A 402 2.40 -10.76 -18.40
C GLU A 402 3.67 -10.15 -19.00
N PRO A 403 4.85 -10.15 -18.35
CA PRO A 403 6.05 -9.56 -18.93
C PRO A 403 6.45 -10.23 -20.26
N ILE A 404 6.28 -11.54 -20.38
CA ILE A 404 6.60 -12.30 -21.60
C ILE A 404 5.71 -11.83 -22.77
N LEU A 405 4.41 -11.70 -22.53
CA LEU A 405 3.46 -11.25 -23.56
C LEU A 405 3.70 -9.78 -23.92
N LEU A 406 3.99 -8.93 -22.93
CA LEU A 406 4.24 -7.51 -23.16
C LEU A 406 5.55 -7.26 -23.93
N LEU A 407 6.60 -8.03 -23.70
CA LEU A 407 7.84 -7.95 -24.48
C LEU A 407 7.65 -8.33 -25.94
N ASN A 408 6.62 -9.12 -26.28
CA ASN A 408 6.24 -9.48 -27.64
C ASN A 408 5.08 -8.64 -28.21
N ALA A 409 4.53 -7.71 -27.42
CA ALA A 409 3.40 -6.88 -27.82
C ALA A 409 3.75 -5.83 -28.88
N SER A 410 2.73 -5.18 -29.42
CA SER A 410 2.85 -4.10 -30.40
C SER A 410 3.73 -2.96 -29.89
N ARG A 411 4.50 -2.35 -30.80
CA ARG A 411 5.26 -1.12 -30.52
C ARG A 411 4.39 0.15 -30.53
N LYS A 412 3.07 0.03 -30.81
CA LYS A 412 2.12 1.13 -30.68
C LYS A 412 1.55 1.15 -29.25
N PRO A 413 1.53 2.30 -28.54
CA PRO A 413 1.08 2.36 -27.13
C PRO A 413 -0.33 1.82 -26.90
N THR A 414 -1.27 2.06 -27.83
CA THR A 414 -2.64 1.55 -27.75
C THR A 414 -2.71 0.02 -27.90
N GLY A 415 -1.96 -0.56 -28.84
CA GLY A 415 -1.88 -2.01 -29.00
C GLY A 415 -1.19 -2.69 -27.80
N PHE A 416 -0.15 -2.06 -27.23
CA PHE A 416 0.50 -2.53 -26.01
C PHE A 416 -0.49 -2.50 -24.83
N ALA A 417 -1.22 -1.40 -24.64
CA ALA A 417 -2.26 -1.26 -23.62
C ALA A 417 -3.40 -2.28 -23.78
N ALA A 418 -3.75 -2.65 -25.02
CA ALA A 418 -4.75 -3.68 -25.28
C ALA A 418 -4.28 -5.07 -24.80
N VAL A 419 -2.99 -5.38 -24.90
CA VAL A 419 -2.41 -6.60 -24.34
C VAL A 419 -2.47 -6.57 -22.82
N VAL A 420 -2.16 -5.43 -22.19
CA VAL A 420 -2.33 -5.25 -20.72
C VAL A 420 -3.78 -5.54 -20.34
N LEU A 421 -4.75 -4.93 -21.04
CA LEU A 421 -6.17 -5.14 -20.76
C LEU A 421 -6.57 -6.61 -20.89
N ALA A 422 -6.12 -7.30 -21.94
CA ALA A 422 -6.41 -8.72 -22.14
C ALA A 422 -5.87 -9.59 -21.00
N ILE A 423 -4.65 -9.31 -20.55
CA ILE A 423 -4.03 -10.05 -19.43
C ILE A 423 -4.78 -9.79 -18.12
N GLN A 424 -5.14 -8.51 -17.83
CA GLN A 424 -5.93 -8.17 -16.66
C GLN A 424 -7.31 -8.83 -16.70
N ALA A 425 -7.94 -8.93 -17.88
CA ALA A 425 -9.21 -9.65 -18.06
C ALA A 425 -9.08 -11.15 -17.75
N VAL A 426 -8.01 -11.80 -18.22
CA VAL A 426 -7.71 -13.19 -17.87
C VAL A 426 -7.48 -13.35 -16.37
N GLY A 427 -6.71 -12.46 -15.76
CA GLY A 427 -6.50 -12.44 -14.31
C GLY A 427 -7.79 -12.30 -13.52
N ALA A 428 -8.69 -11.43 -13.97
CA ALA A 428 -10.02 -11.25 -13.39
C ALA A 428 -10.86 -12.53 -13.52
N LEU A 429 -10.95 -13.10 -14.72
CA LEU A 429 -11.69 -14.35 -14.97
C LEU A 429 -11.19 -15.47 -14.05
N VAL A 430 -9.88 -15.62 -13.91
CA VAL A 430 -9.27 -16.59 -13.00
C VAL A 430 -9.68 -16.29 -11.55
N ALA A 431 -9.46 -15.09 -11.04
CA ALA A 431 -9.78 -14.73 -9.66
C ALA A 431 -11.27 -14.91 -9.34
N PHE A 432 -12.17 -14.44 -10.22
CA PHE A 432 -13.61 -14.57 -10.02
C PHE A 432 -14.09 -16.00 -10.15
N SER A 433 -13.49 -16.86 -11.00
CA SER A 433 -13.82 -18.28 -11.07
C SER A 433 -13.65 -18.97 -9.72
N PHE A 434 -12.61 -18.59 -8.95
CA PHE A 434 -12.41 -19.09 -7.59
C PHE A 434 -13.32 -18.41 -6.56
N ALA A 435 -13.58 -17.10 -6.70
CA ALA A 435 -14.41 -16.34 -5.78
C ALA A 435 -15.88 -16.81 -5.80
N LEU A 436 -16.40 -17.17 -6.97
CA LEU A 436 -17.79 -17.61 -7.18
C LEU A 436 -18.00 -19.09 -6.88
N ARG A 437 -16.94 -19.92 -6.81
CA ARG A 437 -17.11 -21.34 -6.45
C ARG A 437 -17.66 -21.45 -5.03
N ARG A 438 -18.72 -22.26 -4.87
CA ARG A 438 -19.21 -22.69 -3.56
C ARG A 438 -18.14 -23.59 -2.95
N GLY A 439 -17.34 -23.07 -2.02
CA GLY A 439 -16.48 -23.93 -1.22
C GLY A 439 -17.30 -24.59 -0.11
N PRO A 440 -16.90 -25.77 0.40
CA PRO A 440 -17.49 -26.30 1.60
C PRO A 440 -17.43 -25.22 2.67
N VAL A 441 -18.57 -24.90 3.25
CA VAL A 441 -18.64 -24.11 4.48
C VAL A 441 -17.86 -24.94 5.49
N ALA A 442 -16.66 -24.49 5.88
CA ALA A 442 -15.95 -25.15 6.96
C ALA A 442 -16.91 -25.15 8.14
N PRO A 443 -17.20 -26.32 8.76
CA PRO A 443 -18.07 -26.36 9.93
C PRO A 443 -17.52 -25.36 10.95
N ALA A 444 -18.43 -24.61 11.59
CA ALA A 444 -18.06 -23.75 12.70
C ALA A 444 -17.21 -24.58 13.66
N PRO A 445 -16.16 -24.06 14.29
CA PRO A 445 -15.38 -24.80 15.24
C PRO A 445 -16.33 -25.35 16.27
N PRO A 446 -16.25 -26.67 16.61
CA PRO A 446 -17.18 -27.27 17.52
C PRO A 446 -17.10 -26.55 18.88
N GLY A 447 -18.20 -25.92 19.29
CA GLY A 447 -18.53 -25.63 20.66
C GLY A 447 -17.68 -24.62 21.41
N GLY A 448 -17.63 -23.34 20.93
CA GLY A 448 -17.70 -22.27 21.91
C GLY A 448 -19.18 -21.86 22.02
N PRO A 449 -19.81 -21.79 23.20
CA PRO A 449 -21.13 -21.21 23.30
C PRO A 449 -21.07 -19.80 22.67
N ALA A 450 -22.04 -19.52 21.80
CA ALA A 450 -22.22 -18.14 21.33
C ALA A 450 -22.26 -17.27 22.60
N PRO A 451 -21.49 -16.16 22.66
CA PRO A 451 -21.59 -15.25 23.78
C PRO A 451 -23.07 -14.88 23.91
N ARG A 452 -23.68 -15.30 25.02
CA ARG A 452 -25.05 -14.92 25.32
C ARG A 452 -25.06 -13.40 25.44
N ALA A 453 -26.16 -12.79 25.08
CA ALA A 453 -26.34 -11.33 25.26
C ALA A 453 -26.09 -10.88 26.71
N SER A 454 -26.11 -11.83 27.67
CA SER A 454 -25.73 -11.65 29.08
C SER A 454 -24.23 -11.60 29.35
N ASP A 455 -23.37 -12.01 28.39
CA ASP A 455 -21.92 -12.07 28.58
C ASP A 455 -21.24 -10.78 28.04
N ILE A 456 -22.02 -9.87 27.48
CA ILE A 456 -21.61 -8.51 27.20
C ILE A 456 -21.84 -7.74 28.50
N GLU A 457 -20.80 -7.63 29.33
CA GLU A 457 -20.84 -6.70 30.46
C GLU A 457 -21.29 -5.34 29.93
N PRO A 458 -22.36 -4.74 30.52
CA PRO A 458 -22.74 -3.39 30.16
C PRO A 458 -21.54 -2.48 30.44
N ILE A 459 -21.13 -1.70 29.44
CA ILE A 459 -20.12 -0.65 29.60
C ILE A 459 -20.52 0.12 30.88
N PRO A 460 -19.69 0.17 31.92
CA PRO A 460 -20.03 0.90 33.11
C PRO A 460 -20.34 2.34 32.73
N GLU A 461 -21.60 2.73 32.93
CA GLU A 461 -22.00 4.13 32.88
C GLU A 461 -21.08 4.88 33.84
N ALA A 462 -20.32 5.82 33.31
CA ALA A 462 -19.48 6.71 34.08
C ALA A 462 -20.42 7.45 35.06
N VAL A 463 -20.34 7.06 36.32
CA VAL A 463 -20.96 7.80 37.41
C VAL A 463 -20.11 9.02 37.72
N GLY A 464 -20.75 10.21 37.60
CA GLY A 464 -20.37 11.45 38.26
C GLY A 464 -19.28 12.30 37.63
#